data_921e2155b9218858caad9cc67b401611
#
_entry.id   921e2155b9218858caad9cc67b401611
#
_cell.length_a   1.000
_cell.length_b   1.000
_cell.length_c   1.000
_cell.angle_alpha   90.00
_cell.angle_beta   90.00
_cell.angle_gamma   90.00
#
_symmetry.space_group_name_H-M   'P 1'
#
loop_
_entity.id
_entity.type
_entity.pdbx_description
1 polymer ?
#
loop_
_entity_poly.entity_id
_entity_poly.type
_entity_poly.pdbx_seq_one_letter_code
_entity_poly.pdbx_strand_id
1 'polypeptide(L)'
;MATNNYYSHPTAIIDDGCEIGEGTKIWHFSHIMPNCKLGKNCNIGQNVVISPEVVLGNNVKVQNNVSIYTGVTCDDDVFLGPSMV
;
A
#
# COMPACT_ATOMS: atom_id res chain seq x y z
N MET A 1 -2.09 -9.56 -17.93
CA MET A 1 -1.63 -8.24 -18.05
C MET A 1 -2.17 -7.34 -16.97
N ALA A 2 -1.31 -6.75 -16.31
CA ALA A 2 -1.72 -5.86 -15.26
C ALA A 2 -2.28 -4.61 -15.89
N THR A 3 -3.46 -4.27 -15.52
CA THR A 3 -3.98 -2.97 -15.86
C THR A 3 -3.67 -2.08 -14.69
N ASN A 4 -3.13 -0.96 -14.95
CA ASN A 4 -2.74 -0.05 -13.89
C ASN A 4 -3.86 0.91 -13.62
N ASN A 5 -4.97 0.38 -13.10
CA ASN A 5 -6.12 1.20 -12.78
C ASN A 5 -6.06 1.72 -11.34
N TYR A 6 -4.87 2.00 -10.88
CA TYR A 6 -4.66 2.62 -9.60
C TYR A 6 -3.97 3.96 -9.79
N TYR A 7 -4.01 4.79 -8.76
CA TYR A 7 -3.33 6.07 -8.78
C TYR A 7 -2.11 6.04 -7.87
N SER A 8 -0.98 6.52 -8.36
CA SER A 8 0.16 6.78 -7.49
C SER A 8 0.67 8.18 -7.76
N HIS A 9 0.90 8.92 -6.70
CA HIS A 9 1.47 10.25 -6.83
C HIS A 9 2.88 10.14 -7.42
N PRO A 10 3.31 11.11 -8.25
CA PRO A 10 4.64 11.04 -8.87
C PRO A 10 5.81 10.85 -7.91
N THR A 11 5.67 11.27 -6.66
CA THR A 11 6.72 11.08 -5.67
C THR A 11 6.70 9.71 -5.00
N ALA A 12 5.65 8.92 -5.22
CA ALA A 12 5.59 7.58 -4.66
C ALA A 12 6.47 6.64 -5.47
N ILE A 13 7.05 5.67 -4.79
CA ILE A 13 7.92 4.68 -5.44
C ILE A 13 7.31 3.31 -5.25
N ILE A 14 7.11 2.62 -6.36
CA ILE A 14 6.56 1.27 -6.35
C ILE A 14 7.58 0.37 -7.00
N ASP A 15 8.17 -0.51 -6.21
CA ASP A 15 9.21 -1.40 -6.68
C ASP A 15 8.63 -2.55 -7.49
N ASP A 16 9.51 -3.31 -8.12
CA ASP A 16 9.10 -4.37 -9.04
C ASP A 16 8.35 -5.49 -8.33
N GLY A 17 7.51 -6.16 -9.10
CA GLY A 17 6.81 -7.34 -8.62
C GLY A 17 5.58 -7.05 -7.80
N CYS A 18 5.19 -5.80 -7.66
CA CYS A 18 4.00 -5.45 -6.90
C CYS A 18 2.75 -5.63 -7.75
N GLU A 19 1.68 -6.05 -7.11
CA GLU A 19 0.35 -6.11 -7.71
C GLU A 19 -0.55 -5.17 -6.95
N ILE A 20 -1.15 -4.22 -7.65
CA ILE A 20 -1.95 -3.19 -7.02
C ILE A 20 -3.32 -3.19 -7.66
N GLY A 21 -4.35 -3.37 -6.85
CA GLY A 21 -5.70 -3.50 -7.34
C GLY A 21 -6.30 -2.20 -7.80
N GLU A 22 -7.40 -2.34 -8.51
CA GLU A 22 -8.12 -1.22 -9.09
C GLU A 22 -8.63 -0.27 -8.02
N GLY A 23 -8.52 1.03 -8.27
CA GLY A 23 -9.03 2.04 -7.37
C GLY A 23 -8.15 2.37 -6.17
N THR A 24 -7.04 1.67 -6.01
CA THR A 24 -6.09 1.97 -4.94
C THR A 24 -5.38 3.28 -5.21
N LYS A 25 -5.17 4.06 -4.16
CA LYS A 25 -4.47 5.34 -4.25
C LYS A 25 -3.26 5.33 -3.34
N ILE A 26 -2.14 5.77 -3.89
CA ILE A 26 -0.87 5.83 -3.17
C ILE A 26 -0.40 7.27 -3.21
N TRP A 27 -0.24 7.87 -2.05
CA TRP A 27 -0.01 9.30 -1.96
C TRP A 27 1.48 9.64 -1.84
N HIS A 28 1.76 10.87 -1.45
CA HIS A 28 3.11 11.48 -1.53
C HIS A 28 4.16 10.70 -0.74
N PHE A 29 5.31 10.49 -1.36
CA PHE A 29 6.51 9.99 -0.71
C PHE A 29 6.37 8.61 -0.08
N SER A 30 5.39 7.84 -0.51
CA SER A 30 5.24 6.49 -0.01
C SER A 30 6.08 5.53 -0.84
N HIS A 31 6.55 4.48 -0.22
CA HIS A 31 7.40 3.49 -0.87
C HIS A 31 6.81 2.11 -0.68
N ILE A 32 6.42 1.51 -1.78
CA ILE A 32 5.92 0.13 -1.80
C ILE A 32 7.05 -0.75 -2.28
N MET A 33 7.59 -1.54 -1.37
CA MET A 33 8.77 -2.36 -1.66
C MET A 33 8.40 -3.60 -2.45
N PRO A 34 9.39 -4.38 -2.93
CA PRO A 34 9.12 -5.43 -3.92
C PRO A 34 8.14 -6.50 -3.45
N ASN A 35 7.40 -7.02 -4.42
CA ASN A 35 6.55 -8.20 -4.25
C ASN A 35 5.40 -8.02 -3.28
N CYS A 36 4.94 -6.78 -3.11
CA CYS A 36 3.75 -6.52 -2.32
C CYS A 36 2.49 -6.76 -3.15
N LYS A 37 1.40 -7.09 -2.46
CA LYS A 37 0.10 -7.23 -3.10
C LYS A 37 -0.89 -6.36 -2.35
N LEU A 38 -1.43 -5.37 -3.03
CA LEU A 38 -2.44 -4.49 -2.48
C LEU A 38 -3.75 -4.77 -3.20
N GLY A 39 -4.81 -4.93 -2.44
CA GLY A 39 -6.13 -5.19 -3.03
C GLY A 39 -6.73 -3.96 -3.68
N LYS A 40 -8.03 -3.99 -3.88
CA LYS A 40 -8.77 -2.92 -4.54
C LYS A 40 -9.15 -1.84 -3.54
N ASN A 41 -9.21 -0.61 -4.01
CA ASN A 41 -9.73 0.53 -3.26
C ASN A 41 -9.01 0.77 -1.94
N CYS A 42 -7.72 0.44 -1.89
CA CYS A 42 -6.90 0.78 -0.74
C CYS A 42 -6.51 2.25 -0.81
N ASN A 43 -6.25 2.83 0.34
CA ASN A 43 -5.76 4.20 0.39
C ASN A 43 -4.49 4.23 1.21
N ILE A 44 -3.38 4.43 0.55
CA ILE A 44 -2.05 4.47 1.18
C ILE A 44 -1.66 5.92 1.37
N GLY A 45 -1.60 6.36 2.60
CA GLY A 45 -1.33 7.77 2.90
C GLY A 45 0.07 8.22 2.54
N GLN A 46 0.48 9.35 3.09
CA GLN A 46 1.79 9.93 2.79
C GLN A 46 2.86 9.34 3.68
N ASN A 47 4.08 9.24 3.16
CA ASN A 47 5.23 8.76 3.93
C ASN A 47 4.99 7.38 4.53
N VAL A 48 4.31 6.52 3.80
CA VAL A 48 4.06 5.15 4.22
C VAL A 48 5.14 4.27 3.63
N VAL A 49 5.68 3.37 4.44
CA VAL A 49 6.62 2.37 3.96
C VAL A 49 5.97 1.01 4.08
N ILE A 50 5.84 0.34 2.96
CA ILE A 50 5.31 -1.01 2.93
C ILE A 50 6.45 -1.93 2.55
N SER A 51 6.91 -2.71 3.50
CA SER A 51 8.09 -3.57 3.36
C SER A 51 7.79 -4.73 2.40
N PRO A 52 8.82 -5.45 1.95
CA PRO A 52 8.61 -6.49 0.93
C PRO A 52 7.61 -7.55 1.37
N GLU A 53 6.89 -8.07 0.39
CA GLU A 53 6.03 -9.24 0.56
C GLU A 53 4.85 -8.99 1.51
N VAL A 54 4.43 -7.76 1.66
CA VAL A 54 3.22 -7.43 2.40
C VAL A 54 2.00 -7.70 1.52
N VAL A 55 0.95 -8.23 2.12
CA VAL A 55 -0.32 -8.47 1.43
C VAL A 55 -1.42 -7.71 2.16
N LEU A 56 -2.07 -6.80 1.45
CA LEU A 56 -3.21 -6.07 1.98
C LEU A 56 -4.46 -6.49 1.20
N GLY A 57 -5.53 -6.74 1.92
CA GLY A 57 -6.81 -7.04 1.29
C GLY A 57 -7.43 -5.82 0.62
N ASN A 58 -8.74 -5.88 0.37
CA ASN A 58 -9.45 -4.77 -0.26
C ASN A 58 -9.85 -3.73 0.77
N ASN A 59 -9.96 -2.48 0.36
CA ASN A 59 -10.44 -1.38 1.20
C ASN A 59 -9.60 -1.16 2.45
N VAL A 60 -8.32 -1.47 2.39
CA VAL A 60 -7.43 -1.21 3.51
C VAL A 60 -7.00 0.24 3.47
N LYS A 61 -7.08 0.91 4.59
CA LYS A 61 -6.66 2.30 4.70
C LYS A 61 -5.45 2.40 5.61
N VAL A 62 -4.38 2.99 5.08
CA VAL A 62 -3.15 3.18 5.82
C VAL A 62 -2.95 4.67 6.03
N GLN A 63 -2.86 5.08 7.27
CA GLN A 63 -2.66 6.49 7.62
C GLN A 63 -1.26 6.95 7.28
N ASN A 64 -1.04 8.26 7.35
CA ASN A 64 0.27 8.84 7.08
C ASN A 64 1.32 8.34 8.06
N ASN A 65 2.54 8.20 7.58
CA ASN A 65 3.70 7.88 8.40
C ASN A 65 3.64 6.51 9.07
N VAL A 66 2.96 5.56 8.44
CA VAL A 66 2.88 4.19 8.93
C VAL A 66 3.91 3.34 8.22
N SER A 67 4.56 2.44 8.97
CA SER A 67 5.45 1.45 8.39
C SER A 67 4.85 0.06 8.61
N ILE A 68 4.75 -0.70 7.53
CA ILE A 68 4.23 -2.06 7.59
C ILE A 68 5.38 -3.00 7.33
N TYR A 69 5.62 -3.92 8.25
CA TYR A 69 6.80 -4.77 8.21
C TYR A 69 6.65 -5.93 7.25
N THR A 70 7.78 -6.48 6.85
CA THR A 70 7.86 -7.57 5.88
C THR A 70 6.96 -8.74 6.29
N GLY A 71 6.23 -9.24 5.30
CA GLY A 71 5.40 -10.43 5.49
C GLY A 71 4.08 -10.22 6.20
N VAL A 72 3.75 -8.97 6.55
CA VAL A 72 2.45 -8.71 7.18
C VAL A 72 1.34 -8.95 6.17
N THR A 73 0.27 -9.60 6.64
CA THR A 73 -0.93 -9.82 5.84
C THR A 73 -2.11 -9.20 6.56
N CYS A 74 -2.87 -8.38 5.85
CA CYS A 74 -4.08 -7.75 6.38
C CYS A 74 -5.29 -8.21 5.60
N ASP A 75 -6.37 -8.44 6.32
CA ASP A 75 -7.67 -8.76 5.71
C ASP A 75 -8.29 -7.51 5.10
N ASP A 76 -9.45 -7.70 4.47
CA ASP A 76 -10.20 -6.58 3.92
C ASP A 76 -10.66 -5.63 5.02
N ASP A 77 -10.85 -4.37 4.65
CA ASP A 77 -11.46 -3.35 5.49
C ASP A 77 -10.69 -3.05 6.79
N VAL A 78 -9.39 -3.31 6.78
CA VAL A 78 -8.55 -3.00 7.94
C VAL A 78 -8.10 -1.54 7.86
N PHE A 79 -8.09 -0.88 8.99
CA PHE A 79 -7.62 0.48 9.12
C PHE A 79 -6.32 0.47 9.92
N LEU A 80 -5.23 0.86 9.27
CA LEU A 80 -3.92 0.92 9.92
C LEU A 80 -3.65 2.38 10.26
N GLY A 81 -3.77 2.70 11.52
CA GLY A 81 -3.59 4.05 12.00
C GLY A 81 -2.12 4.41 12.18
N PRO A 82 -1.84 5.66 12.54
CA PRO A 82 -0.48 6.06 12.79
C PRO A 82 0.08 5.25 13.95
N SER A 83 1.41 5.21 14.01
CA SER A 83 2.06 4.48 15.07
C SER A 83 1.54 4.98 16.40
N MET A 84 0.90 4.10 17.11
CA MET A 84 0.39 4.43 18.42
C MET A 84 1.34 3.86 19.43
N VAL A 85 1.76 4.65 20.27
CA VAL A 85 2.71 4.17 21.25
C VAL A 85 2.06 4.03 22.57
#